data_430255a588d16298fbf6a02ea3ac7eec
#
_entry.id   430255a588d16298fbf6a02ea3ac7eec
#
_cell.length_a   1.000
_cell.length_b   1.000
_cell.length_c   1.000
_cell.angle_alpha   90.00
_cell.angle_beta   90.00
_cell.angle_gamma   90.00
#
_symmetry.space_group_name_H-M   'P 1'
#
loop_
_entity.id
_entity.type
_entity.pdbx_description
1 polymer ?
#
loop_
_entity_poly.entity_id
_entity_poly.type
_entity_poly.pdbx_seq_one_letter_code
_entity_poly.pdbx_strand_id
1 'polypeptide(L)'
;MLQSYCIQGFKSIKNATEVDLKKTQYQTLEKTNVCNGILKGCMFVGANASGKTNLIEPLRFLLMALFAVREMKWKNFLCLFSDADMFENTYRFLIDNAEIEYTIRYQNTDKLLVERLVLDGKVMMERTGATAKSKITEKKVFNGIPNEGLFLRDLWFNTRFRGHEVLQKWFDFLRASQYVNMETGLMMSFGEDQSLRIEKYIEEHGINEINQFLDECGFSFHLIHHPERNAGETGFGNLTVKRDGIMLEIPM
;
A
#
# COMPACT_ATOMS: atom_id res chain seq x y z
N MET A 1 5.24 6.44 7.24
CA MET A 1 3.80 6.61 6.92
C MET A 1 3.64 7.29 5.56
N LEU A 2 2.54 7.04 4.85
CA LEU A 2 2.19 7.78 3.63
C LEU A 2 1.82 9.23 4.00
N GLN A 3 2.47 10.22 3.36
CA GLN A 3 2.19 11.65 3.59
C GLN A 3 1.19 12.21 2.60
N SER A 4 1.39 11.93 1.32
CA SER A 4 0.49 12.34 0.24
C SER A 4 0.71 11.48 -1.00
N TYR A 5 -0.21 11.57 -1.93
CA TYR A 5 -0.02 11.08 -3.29
C TYR A 5 -0.75 11.95 -4.30
N CYS A 6 -0.15 12.13 -5.46
CA CYS A 6 -0.71 12.87 -6.57
C CYS A 6 -0.99 11.92 -7.74
N ILE A 7 -2.13 12.09 -8.37
CA ILE A 7 -2.64 11.24 -9.44
C ILE A 7 -2.95 12.13 -10.63
N GLN A 8 -2.56 11.73 -11.83
CA GLN A 8 -2.94 12.42 -13.07
C GLN A 8 -3.12 11.41 -14.20
N GLY A 9 -4.17 11.57 -15.00
CA GLY A 9 -4.43 10.70 -16.14
C GLY A 9 -4.74 9.24 -15.79
N PHE A 10 -5.13 8.94 -14.55
CA PHE A 10 -5.27 7.60 -14.02
C PHE A 10 -6.74 7.25 -13.78
N LYS A 11 -7.25 6.15 -14.37
CA LYS A 11 -8.64 5.68 -14.24
C LYS A 11 -9.67 6.76 -14.62
N SER A 12 -10.43 7.31 -13.68
CA SER A 12 -11.40 8.39 -13.92
C SER A 12 -10.83 9.77 -13.59
N ILE A 13 -9.58 9.86 -13.14
CA ILE A 13 -8.95 11.10 -12.69
C ILE A 13 -8.13 11.69 -13.84
N LYS A 14 -8.68 12.70 -14.52
CA LYS A 14 -8.06 13.36 -15.67
C LYS A 14 -6.94 14.33 -15.22
N ASN A 15 -7.29 15.24 -14.32
CA ASN A 15 -6.41 16.32 -13.89
C ASN A 15 -5.58 15.90 -12.68
N ALA A 16 -4.45 16.56 -12.48
CA ALA A 16 -3.63 16.35 -11.29
C ALA A 16 -4.46 16.58 -10.02
N THR A 17 -4.56 15.53 -9.22
CA THR A 17 -5.35 15.50 -7.98
C THR A 17 -4.45 14.98 -6.87
N GLU A 18 -4.24 15.78 -5.83
CA GLU A 18 -3.46 15.39 -4.66
C GLU A 18 -4.39 14.98 -3.51
N VAL A 19 -4.03 13.88 -2.86
CA VAL A 19 -4.56 13.47 -1.56
C VAL A 19 -3.46 13.72 -0.55
N ASP A 20 -3.64 14.77 0.26
CA ASP A 20 -2.70 15.15 1.31
C ASP A 20 -3.20 14.62 2.67
N LEU A 21 -2.35 13.82 3.32
CA LEU A 21 -2.62 13.24 4.64
C LEU A 21 -1.85 13.95 5.75
N LYS A 22 -1.18 15.06 5.45
CA LYS A 22 -0.53 15.88 6.48
C LYS A 22 -1.58 16.52 7.37
N LYS A 23 -1.23 16.70 8.63
CA LYS A 23 -2.13 17.38 9.56
C LYS A 23 -2.47 18.78 9.07
N THR A 24 -3.71 19.16 9.22
CA THR A 24 -4.19 20.52 8.98
C THR A 24 -4.02 21.37 10.25
N GLN A 25 -4.49 22.63 10.22
CA GLN A 25 -4.55 23.49 11.40
C GLN A 25 -5.63 23.06 12.42
N TYR A 26 -6.41 22.03 12.11
CA TYR A 26 -7.46 21.51 13.00
C TYR A 26 -6.83 20.83 14.21
N GLN A 27 -7.17 21.27 15.41
CA GLN A 27 -6.61 20.76 16.68
C GLN A 27 -7.49 19.69 17.32
N THR A 28 -8.74 19.56 16.88
CA THR A 28 -9.67 18.55 17.40
C THR A 28 -9.16 17.15 17.09
N LEU A 29 -9.05 16.31 18.13
CA LEU A 29 -8.54 14.93 18.04
C LEU A 29 -7.10 14.81 17.52
N GLU A 30 -6.29 15.87 17.55
CA GLU A 30 -4.89 15.81 17.09
C GLU A 30 -4.10 14.74 17.83
N LYS A 31 -4.27 14.61 19.16
CA LYS A 31 -3.55 13.62 19.97
C LYS A 31 -3.84 12.16 19.58
N THR A 32 -5.04 11.89 19.12
CA THR A 32 -5.48 10.53 18.75
C THR A 32 -5.30 10.21 17.27
N ASN A 33 -5.57 11.20 16.40
CA ASN A 33 -5.68 10.98 14.96
C ASN A 33 -4.44 11.39 14.16
N VAL A 34 -3.44 12.00 14.81
CA VAL A 34 -2.20 12.40 14.14
C VAL A 34 -1.01 11.64 14.74
N CYS A 35 -0.10 11.21 13.88
CA CYS A 35 1.19 10.64 14.25
C CYS A 35 2.27 11.25 13.36
N ASN A 36 3.30 11.84 13.98
CA ASN A 36 4.40 12.52 13.27
C ASN A 36 3.92 13.55 12.22
N GLY A 37 2.85 14.29 12.55
CA GLY A 37 2.28 15.29 11.64
C GLY A 37 1.47 14.72 10.48
N ILE A 38 1.15 13.42 10.48
CA ILE A 38 0.40 12.72 9.45
C ILE A 38 -0.88 12.15 10.06
N LEU A 39 -1.99 12.23 9.34
CA LEU A 39 -3.27 11.64 9.73
C LEU A 39 -3.18 10.11 9.78
N LYS A 40 -3.69 9.49 10.84
CA LYS A 40 -3.76 8.03 10.97
C LYS A 40 -4.87 7.42 10.11
N GLY A 41 -5.86 8.21 9.71
CA GLY A 41 -6.99 7.73 8.91
C GLY A 41 -7.57 8.85 8.05
N CYS A 42 -8.13 8.47 6.91
CA CYS A 42 -8.84 9.34 5.99
C CYS A 42 -10.06 8.58 5.45
N MET A 43 -11.20 9.24 5.38
CA MET A 43 -12.44 8.70 4.85
C MET A 43 -12.90 9.52 3.63
N PHE A 44 -13.10 8.85 2.50
CA PHE A 44 -13.71 9.46 1.31
C PHE A 44 -15.21 9.19 1.30
N VAL A 45 -16.01 10.24 1.39
CA VAL A 45 -17.46 10.17 1.35
C VAL A 45 -17.99 10.86 0.10
N GLY A 46 -19.11 10.39 -0.43
CA GLY A 46 -19.73 10.96 -1.62
C GLY A 46 -20.72 10.00 -2.26
N ALA A 47 -21.46 10.47 -3.26
CA ALA A 47 -22.46 9.68 -4.00
C ALA A 47 -21.83 8.44 -4.69
N ASN A 48 -22.65 7.45 -5.01
CA ASN A 48 -22.20 6.30 -5.81
C ASN A 48 -21.68 6.78 -7.17
N ALA A 49 -20.68 6.09 -7.70
CA ALA A 49 -19.97 6.44 -8.93
C ALA A 49 -19.23 7.79 -8.94
N SER A 50 -19.06 8.47 -7.79
CA SER A 50 -18.32 9.74 -7.70
C SER A 50 -16.79 9.60 -7.79
N GLY A 51 -16.25 8.39 -7.99
CA GLY A 51 -14.80 8.16 -8.15
C GLY A 51 -14.05 7.88 -6.85
N LYS A 52 -14.71 7.69 -5.69
CA LYS A 52 -14.05 7.42 -4.40
C LYS A 52 -13.07 6.25 -4.48
N THR A 53 -13.46 5.15 -5.07
CA THR A 53 -12.61 3.97 -5.26
C THR A 53 -11.38 4.31 -6.11
N ASN A 54 -11.52 5.17 -7.12
CA ASN A 54 -10.42 5.56 -7.98
C ASN A 54 -9.38 6.45 -7.29
N LEU A 55 -9.71 7.06 -6.14
CA LEU A 55 -8.72 7.72 -5.27
C LEU A 55 -7.84 6.71 -4.52
N ILE A 56 -8.37 5.53 -4.19
CA ILE A 56 -7.62 4.48 -3.46
C ILE A 56 -6.86 3.56 -4.44
N GLU A 57 -7.37 3.38 -5.66
CA GLU A 57 -6.78 2.50 -6.68
C GLU A 57 -5.27 2.74 -6.95
N PRO A 58 -4.72 3.98 -6.91
CA PRO A 58 -3.28 4.20 -7.06
C PRO A 58 -2.43 3.53 -5.98
N LEU A 59 -2.95 3.40 -4.76
CA LEU A 59 -2.25 2.70 -3.68
C LEU A 59 -2.25 1.19 -3.94
N ARG A 60 -3.40 0.62 -4.35
CA ARG A 60 -3.47 -0.78 -4.80
C ARG A 60 -2.55 -1.04 -5.98
N PHE A 61 -2.56 -0.14 -6.99
CA PHE A 61 -1.68 -0.21 -8.15
C PHE A 61 -0.20 -0.27 -7.75
N LEU A 62 0.24 0.60 -6.82
CA LEU A 62 1.62 0.61 -6.32
C LEU A 62 2.01 -0.74 -5.71
N LEU A 63 1.17 -1.28 -4.82
CA LEU A 63 1.43 -2.57 -4.17
C LEU A 63 1.47 -3.72 -5.20
N MET A 64 0.51 -3.76 -6.13
CA MET A 64 0.51 -4.74 -7.22
C MET A 64 1.77 -4.66 -8.08
N ALA A 65 2.13 -3.47 -8.53
CA ALA A 65 3.25 -3.27 -9.44
C ALA A 65 4.59 -3.63 -8.78
N LEU A 66 4.73 -3.39 -7.47
CA LEU A 66 5.95 -3.72 -6.74
C LEU A 66 6.03 -5.19 -6.32
N PHE A 67 4.91 -5.84 -5.98
CA PHE A 67 4.97 -7.13 -5.29
C PHE A 67 4.23 -8.28 -6.00
N ALA A 68 3.12 -8.03 -6.71
CA ALA A 68 2.29 -9.08 -7.27
C ALA A 68 2.58 -9.39 -8.74
N VAL A 69 2.61 -8.40 -9.59
CA VAL A 69 2.55 -8.56 -11.04
C VAL A 69 3.88 -8.20 -11.69
N ARG A 70 4.44 -9.13 -12.47
CA ARG A 70 5.63 -8.87 -13.30
C ARG A 70 5.26 -8.13 -14.58
N GLU A 71 4.20 -8.59 -15.25
CA GLU A 71 3.76 -8.03 -16.53
C GLU A 71 2.54 -7.14 -16.33
N MET A 72 2.76 -5.85 -16.32
CA MET A 72 1.71 -4.87 -16.14
C MET A 72 1.12 -4.44 -17.49
N LYS A 73 -0.19 -4.50 -17.61
CA LYS A 73 -0.91 -3.91 -18.74
C LYS A 73 -1.17 -2.43 -18.44
N TRP A 74 -0.14 -1.61 -18.55
CA TRP A 74 -0.13 -0.19 -18.16
C TRP A 74 -1.30 0.60 -18.72
N LYS A 75 -1.67 0.35 -19.99
CA LYS A 75 -2.80 1.00 -20.66
C LYS A 75 -4.14 0.85 -19.93
N ASN A 76 -4.31 -0.18 -19.12
CA ASN A 76 -5.56 -0.42 -18.37
C ASN A 76 -5.76 0.59 -17.22
N PHE A 77 -4.75 1.38 -16.92
CA PHE A 77 -4.79 2.40 -15.87
C PHE A 77 -4.94 3.81 -16.43
N LEU A 78 -4.86 3.99 -17.74
CA LEU A 78 -5.08 5.29 -18.40
C LEU A 78 -6.48 5.81 -18.16
N CYS A 79 -6.59 7.13 -18.05
CA CYS A 79 -7.87 7.81 -17.96
C CYS A 79 -8.52 7.89 -19.34
N LEU A 80 -9.68 7.27 -19.49
CA LEU A 80 -10.44 7.28 -20.75
C LEU A 80 -10.98 8.67 -21.13
N PHE A 81 -11.02 9.61 -20.18
CA PHE A 81 -11.51 10.97 -20.37
C PHE A 81 -10.37 11.99 -20.59
N SER A 82 -9.12 11.52 -20.63
CA SER A 82 -7.94 12.37 -20.83
C SER A 82 -7.51 12.33 -22.28
N ASP A 83 -7.21 13.51 -22.86
CA ASP A 83 -6.59 13.63 -24.17
C ASP A 83 -5.08 13.30 -24.11
N ALA A 84 -4.50 13.39 -22.91
CA ALA A 84 -3.13 12.95 -22.67
C ALA A 84 -3.11 11.42 -22.55
N ASP A 85 -2.48 10.75 -23.51
CA ASP A 85 -2.33 9.29 -23.55
C ASP A 85 -1.23 8.82 -22.55
N MET A 86 -1.35 9.31 -21.32
CA MET A 86 -0.41 9.04 -20.24
C MET A 86 -1.08 9.09 -18.86
N PHE A 87 -0.46 8.43 -17.89
CA PHE A 87 -0.73 8.69 -16.47
C PHE A 87 0.58 8.94 -15.70
N GLU A 88 0.46 9.67 -14.58
CA GLU A 88 1.53 9.88 -13.63
C GLU A 88 0.98 9.77 -12.19
N ASN A 89 1.64 8.95 -11.38
CA ASN A 89 1.35 8.80 -9.96
C ASN A 89 2.63 9.10 -9.18
N THR A 90 2.55 10.03 -8.24
CA THR A 90 3.64 10.37 -7.31
C THR A 90 3.20 10.08 -5.89
N TYR A 91 4.02 9.35 -5.14
CA TYR A 91 3.77 8.95 -3.75
C TYR A 91 4.84 9.55 -2.85
N ARG A 92 4.43 10.13 -1.71
CA ARG A 92 5.35 10.70 -0.71
C ARG A 92 5.16 10.00 0.62
N PHE A 93 6.27 9.58 1.19
CA PHE A 93 6.31 8.87 2.48
C PHE A 93 7.27 9.54 3.44
N LEU A 94 6.97 9.42 4.73
CA LEU A 94 7.90 9.73 5.82
C LEU A 94 8.25 8.43 6.55
N ILE A 95 9.52 8.03 6.50
CA ILE A 95 10.05 6.83 7.13
C ILE A 95 11.25 7.23 7.99
N ASP A 96 11.17 7.07 9.30
CA ASP A 96 12.23 7.46 10.24
C ASP A 96 12.73 8.90 10.04
N ASN A 97 11.81 9.85 9.81
CA ASN A 97 12.07 11.26 9.49
C ASN A 97 12.74 11.49 8.12
N ALA A 98 12.98 10.49 7.32
CA ALA A 98 13.46 10.65 5.95
C ALA A 98 12.28 10.75 4.97
N GLU A 99 12.35 11.68 4.03
CA GLU A 99 11.34 11.88 3.01
C GLU A 99 11.65 11.03 1.77
N ILE A 100 10.69 10.20 1.36
CA ILE A 100 10.78 9.40 0.15
C ILE A 100 9.71 9.88 -0.83
N GLU A 101 10.11 10.21 -2.05
CA GLU A 101 9.20 10.47 -3.16
C GLU A 101 9.45 9.45 -4.27
N TYR A 102 8.37 8.78 -4.69
CA TYR A 102 8.43 7.82 -5.78
C TYR A 102 7.39 8.16 -6.83
N THR A 103 7.85 8.37 -8.07
CA THR A 103 7.02 8.71 -9.23
C THR A 103 7.06 7.58 -10.24
N ILE A 104 5.88 7.23 -10.76
CA ILE A 104 5.67 6.32 -11.88
C ILE A 104 4.88 7.06 -12.95
N ARG A 105 5.43 7.16 -14.17
CA ARG A 105 4.73 7.71 -15.32
C ARG A 105 4.76 6.71 -16.48
N TYR A 106 3.62 6.51 -17.10
CA TYR A 106 3.50 5.71 -18.32
C TYR A 106 2.88 6.55 -19.44
N GLN A 107 3.54 6.55 -20.59
CA GLN A 107 3.06 7.16 -21.83
C GLN A 107 2.78 6.05 -22.83
N ASN A 108 1.53 5.96 -23.29
CA ASN A 108 1.07 4.83 -24.12
C ASN A 108 1.53 4.95 -25.56
N THR A 109 1.61 6.18 -26.12
CA THR A 109 2.03 6.43 -27.50
C THR A 109 3.36 5.76 -27.82
N ASP A 110 4.36 5.93 -26.93
CA ASP A 110 5.71 5.37 -27.11
C ASP A 110 5.93 4.13 -26.24
N LYS A 111 4.89 3.65 -25.51
CA LYS A 111 4.99 2.61 -24.48
C LYS A 111 6.11 2.90 -23.48
N LEU A 112 6.30 4.17 -23.15
CA LEU A 112 7.40 4.66 -22.33
C LEU A 112 7.04 4.60 -20.86
N LEU A 113 7.81 3.85 -20.09
CA LEU A 113 7.73 3.83 -18.64
C LEU A 113 8.87 4.67 -18.04
N VAL A 114 8.52 5.58 -17.15
CA VAL A 114 9.46 6.41 -16.41
C VAL A 114 9.25 6.17 -14.92
N GLU A 115 10.35 5.98 -14.21
CA GLU A 115 10.37 5.86 -12.75
C GLU A 115 11.38 6.81 -12.15
N ARG A 116 11.05 7.39 -11.01
CA ARG A 116 11.98 8.25 -10.26
C ARG A 116 11.80 8.03 -8.76
N LEU A 117 12.91 7.74 -8.06
CA LEU A 117 12.98 7.62 -6.62
C LEU A 117 13.89 8.68 -6.05
N VAL A 118 13.38 9.45 -5.10
CA VAL A 118 14.09 10.51 -4.40
C VAL A 118 14.06 10.20 -2.90
N LEU A 119 15.20 10.35 -2.22
CA LEU A 119 15.34 10.22 -0.77
C LEU A 119 15.99 11.51 -0.27
N ASP A 120 15.31 12.23 0.63
CA ASP A 120 15.76 13.52 1.19
C ASP A 120 16.26 14.50 0.12
N GLY A 121 15.46 14.68 -0.95
CA GLY A 121 15.78 15.53 -2.09
C GLY A 121 16.86 15.02 -3.03
N LYS A 122 17.48 13.86 -2.74
CA LYS A 122 18.53 13.27 -3.59
C LYS A 122 17.95 12.17 -4.46
N VAL A 123 18.20 12.25 -5.77
CA VAL A 123 17.79 11.20 -6.71
C VAL A 123 18.62 9.93 -6.46
N MET A 124 17.93 8.87 -6.07
CA MET A 124 18.49 7.53 -5.82
C MET A 124 18.39 6.64 -7.04
N MET A 125 17.32 6.80 -7.82
CA MET A 125 17.06 6.02 -9.03
C MET A 125 16.23 6.85 -10.01
N GLU A 126 16.61 6.77 -11.28
CA GLU A 126 15.82 7.28 -12.42
C GLU A 126 15.83 6.24 -13.53
N ARG A 127 14.66 6.01 -14.13
CA ARG A 127 14.47 5.17 -15.30
C ARG A 127 13.73 5.95 -16.39
N THR A 128 14.14 5.77 -17.63
CA THR A 128 13.43 6.21 -18.82
C THR A 128 13.44 5.09 -19.84
N GLY A 129 12.28 4.48 -20.07
CA GLY A 129 12.14 3.33 -20.97
C GLY A 129 13.07 2.16 -20.58
N ALA A 130 13.91 1.75 -21.51
CA ALA A 130 14.83 0.63 -21.34
C ALA A 130 16.13 0.96 -20.60
N THR A 131 16.32 2.22 -20.16
CA THR A 131 17.55 2.65 -19.48
C THR A 131 17.27 3.19 -18.09
N ALA A 132 18.16 2.90 -17.13
CA ALA A 132 18.07 3.46 -15.79
C ALA A 132 19.45 3.79 -15.22
N LYS A 133 19.43 4.72 -14.25
CA LYS A 133 20.56 5.05 -13.38
C LYS A 133 20.13 4.78 -11.93
N SER A 134 21.04 4.20 -11.12
CA SER A 134 20.77 3.94 -9.72
C SER A 134 22.01 4.23 -8.88
N LYS A 135 21.77 4.76 -7.67
CA LYS A 135 22.79 4.90 -6.61
C LYS A 135 22.65 3.83 -5.53
N ILE A 136 21.62 2.99 -5.63
CA ILE A 136 21.29 1.95 -4.66
C ILE A 136 22.23 0.75 -4.80
N THR A 137 22.82 0.57 -5.97
CA THR A 137 23.68 -0.56 -6.30
C THR A 137 25.07 -0.11 -6.73
N GLU A 138 26.04 -1.03 -6.72
CA GLU A 138 27.38 -0.77 -7.26
C GLU A 138 27.33 -0.44 -8.75
N LYS A 139 26.58 -1.22 -9.52
CA LYS A 139 26.28 -0.91 -10.93
C LYS A 139 25.40 0.32 -11.00
N LYS A 140 25.88 1.37 -11.69
CA LYS A 140 25.20 2.68 -11.73
C LYS A 140 24.30 2.87 -12.93
N VAL A 141 24.53 2.15 -14.02
CA VAL A 141 23.80 2.31 -15.30
C VAL A 141 23.30 0.95 -15.77
N PHE A 142 22.04 0.92 -16.16
CA PHE A 142 21.34 -0.28 -16.63
C PHE A 142 20.73 0.01 -18.00
N ASN A 143 20.82 -0.97 -18.91
CA ASN A 143 20.27 -0.92 -20.25
C ASN A 143 19.46 -2.20 -20.53
N GLY A 144 18.53 -2.13 -21.46
CA GLY A 144 17.70 -3.28 -21.84
C GLY A 144 16.67 -3.68 -20.78
N ILE A 145 16.19 -2.72 -19.98
CA ILE A 145 15.19 -2.97 -18.95
C ILE A 145 13.83 -3.21 -19.63
N PRO A 146 13.15 -4.32 -19.36
CA PRO A 146 11.81 -4.60 -19.89
C PRO A 146 10.79 -3.56 -19.44
N ASN A 147 9.83 -3.21 -20.32
CA ASN A 147 8.76 -2.24 -20.00
C ASN A 147 7.55 -2.87 -19.28
N GLU A 148 7.58 -4.16 -19.02
CA GLU A 148 6.48 -4.93 -18.43
C GLU A 148 6.42 -4.80 -16.89
N GLY A 149 7.51 -4.37 -16.26
CA GLY A 149 7.60 -4.25 -14.80
C GLY A 149 8.34 -3.01 -14.35
N LEU A 150 8.30 -2.74 -13.04
CA LEU A 150 9.02 -1.64 -12.41
C LEU A 150 10.49 -2.04 -12.16
N PHE A 151 11.40 -1.15 -12.52
CA PHE A 151 12.82 -1.33 -12.23
C PHE A 151 13.13 -1.30 -10.73
N LEU A 152 12.39 -0.48 -9.97
CA LEU A 152 12.50 -0.47 -8.50
C LEU A 152 12.18 -1.84 -7.88
N ARG A 153 11.19 -2.56 -8.46
CA ARG A 153 10.89 -3.95 -8.09
C ARG A 153 12.11 -4.85 -8.28
N ASP A 154 12.72 -4.79 -9.47
CA ASP A 154 13.89 -5.62 -9.80
C ASP A 154 15.08 -5.31 -8.88
N LEU A 155 15.31 -4.03 -8.56
CA LEU A 155 16.33 -3.63 -7.59
C LEU A 155 16.07 -4.26 -6.22
N TRP A 156 14.83 -4.21 -5.73
CA TRP A 156 14.48 -4.81 -4.45
C TRP A 156 14.69 -6.32 -4.44
N PHE A 157 14.17 -7.05 -5.41
CA PHE A 157 14.28 -8.50 -5.45
C PHE A 157 15.73 -8.99 -5.58
N ASN A 158 16.59 -8.22 -6.25
CA ASN A 158 17.99 -8.57 -6.45
C ASN A 158 18.90 -8.13 -5.29
N THR A 159 18.60 -7.05 -4.59
CA THR A 159 19.53 -6.45 -3.62
C THR A 159 18.98 -6.37 -2.20
N ARG A 160 17.65 -6.44 -2.02
CA ARG A 160 16.97 -6.13 -0.76
C ARG A 160 17.39 -4.77 -0.19
N PHE A 161 17.84 -3.84 -1.05
CA PHE A 161 18.37 -2.52 -0.69
C PHE A 161 19.45 -2.58 0.40
N ARG A 162 20.36 -3.57 0.34
CA ARG A 162 21.44 -3.71 1.32
C ARG A 162 22.24 -2.42 1.43
N GLY A 163 22.49 -1.94 2.65
CA GLY A 163 23.15 -0.67 2.94
C GLY A 163 22.27 0.59 2.84
N HIS A 164 20.94 0.43 2.63
CA HIS A 164 19.97 1.51 2.54
C HIS A 164 18.79 1.23 3.50
N GLU A 165 19.02 1.33 4.81
CA GLU A 165 18.05 0.95 5.85
C GLU A 165 16.69 1.65 5.71
N VAL A 166 16.67 2.93 5.35
CA VAL A 166 15.43 3.69 5.16
C VAL A 166 14.60 3.10 4.02
N LEU A 167 15.24 2.71 2.90
CA LEU A 167 14.54 2.07 1.77
C LEU A 167 14.06 0.66 2.13
N GLN A 168 14.80 -0.08 2.95
CA GLN A 168 14.37 -1.38 3.48
C GLN A 168 13.10 -1.21 4.32
N LYS A 169 13.11 -0.32 5.32
CA LYS A 169 11.95 -0.03 6.17
C LYS A 169 10.74 0.48 5.37
N TRP A 170 10.98 1.29 4.33
CA TRP A 170 9.92 1.72 3.43
C TRP A 170 9.25 0.54 2.70
N PHE A 171 10.06 -0.38 2.15
CA PHE A 171 9.54 -1.57 1.48
C PHE A 171 8.85 -2.53 2.45
N ASP A 172 9.36 -2.67 3.68
CA ASP A 172 8.69 -3.46 4.73
C ASP A 172 7.34 -2.84 5.10
N PHE A 173 7.27 -1.51 5.21
CA PHE A 173 6.00 -0.79 5.38
C PHE A 173 5.02 -1.05 4.23
N LEU A 174 5.48 -0.97 2.98
CA LEU A 174 4.64 -1.25 1.81
C LEU A 174 4.17 -2.71 1.78
N ARG A 175 5.05 -3.66 2.07
CA ARG A 175 4.69 -5.09 2.15
C ARG A 175 3.71 -5.39 3.28
N ALA A 176 3.83 -4.66 4.38
CA ALA A 176 2.91 -4.77 5.51
C ALA A 176 1.56 -4.10 5.25
N SER A 177 1.45 -3.29 4.20
CA SER A 177 0.22 -2.60 3.84
C SER A 177 -0.79 -3.57 3.24
N GLN A 178 -2.07 -3.32 3.52
CA GLN A 178 -3.18 -4.14 3.05
C GLN A 178 -4.12 -3.33 2.19
N TYR A 179 -4.64 -3.98 1.17
CA TYR A 179 -5.79 -3.50 0.42
C TYR A 179 -6.95 -4.48 0.59
N VAL A 180 -8.09 -3.98 1.05
CA VAL A 180 -9.30 -4.77 1.22
C VAL A 180 -10.44 -4.13 0.44
N ASN A 181 -11.07 -4.90 -0.42
CA ASN A 181 -12.30 -4.51 -1.10
C ASN A 181 -13.44 -5.43 -0.62
N MET A 182 -14.28 -4.90 0.26
CA MET A 182 -15.38 -5.67 0.86
C MET A 182 -16.48 -6.04 -0.14
N GLU A 183 -16.63 -5.29 -1.22
CA GLU A 183 -17.65 -5.57 -2.25
C GLU A 183 -17.28 -6.82 -3.08
N THR A 184 -16.01 -6.96 -3.42
CA THR A 184 -15.51 -8.10 -4.24
C THR A 184 -14.88 -9.21 -3.41
N GLY A 185 -14.73 -9.03 -2.09
CA GLY A 185 -13.99 -9.94 -1.22
C GLY A 185 -12.47 -9.97 -1.49
N LEU A 186 -11.97 -9.06 -2.32
CA LEU A 186 -10.55 -9.04 -2.65
C LEU A 186 -9.72 -8.53 -1.47
N MET A 187 -8.85 -9.36 -0.96
CA MET A 187 -7.78 -8.98 -0.02
C MET A 187 -6.43 -9.11 -0.71
N MET A 188 -5.56 -8.12 -0.49
CA MET A 188 -4.18 -8.14 -0.97
C MET A 188 -3.24 -7.77 0.18
N SER A 189 -2.29 -8.64 0.44
CA SER A 189 -1.18 -8.44 1.36
C SER A 189 0.07 -9.11 0.79
N PHE A 190 1.23 -8.52 1.00
CA PHE A 190 2.51 -9.02 0.48
C PHE A 190 3.56 -9.20 1.58
N GLY A 191 3.17 -8.96 2.84
CA GLY A 191 3.99 -9.20 4.03
C GLY A 191 4.06 -10.67 4.42
N GLU A 192 4.64 -10.91 5.57
CA GLU A 192 4.49 -12.18 6.27
C GLU A 192 3.01 -12.45 6.50
N ASP A 193 2.67 -13.74 6.55
CA ASP A 193 1.30 -14.19 6.72
C ASP A 193 0.65 -13.42 7.89
N GLN A 194 -0.46 -12.75 7.61
CA GLN A 194 -1.13 -11.89 8.59
C GLN A 194 -1.73 -12.70 9.72
N SER A 195 -2.00 -13.98 9.46
CA SER A 195 -2.42 -14.93 10.47
C SER A 195 -1.38 -15.04 11.57
N LEU A 196 -0.10 -15.16 11.20
CA LEU A 196 1.02 -15.20 12.15
C LEU A 196 1.11 -13.91 12.98
N ARG A 197 0.73 -12.75 12.41
CA ARG A 197 0.73 -11.47 13.14
C ARG A 197 -0.40 -11.39 14.16
N ILE A 198 -1.60 -11.84 13.79
CA ILE A 198 -2.75 -11.86 14.69
C ILE A 198 -2.50 -12.89 15.80
N GLU A 199 -2.01 -14.07 15.45
CA GLU A 199 -1.67 -15.11 16.42
C GLU A 199 -0.62 -14.61 17.41
N LYS A 200 0.48 -14.04 16.92
CA LYS A 200 1.52 -13.43 17.76
C LYS A 200 0.98 -12.31 18.65
N TYR A 201 0.11 -11.45 18.11
CA TYR A 201 -0.54 -10.40 18.89
C TYR A 201 -1.41 -10.97 20.01
N ILE A 202 -2.17 -12.03 19.73
CA ILE A 202 -3.00 -12.72 20.71
C ILE A 202 -2.13 -13.41 21.77
N GLU A 203 -1.01 -14.02 21.37
CA GLU A 203 -0.04 -14.60 22.30
C GLU A 203 0.59 -13.56 23.24
N GLU A 204 0.93 -12.39 22.72
CA GLU A 204 1.59 -11.31 23.48
C GLU A 204 0.61 -10.52 24.37
N HIS A 205 -0.64 -10.28 23.93
CA HIS A 205 -1.58 -9.34 24.56
C HIS A 205 -2.89 -10.04 25.04
N GLY A 206 -3.15 -11.25 24.54
CA GLY A 206 -4.38 -11.98 24.82
C GLY A 206 -5.56 -11.55 23.94
N ILE A 207 -6.55 -12.44 23.82
CA ILE A 207 -7.76 -12.22 23.00
C ILE A 207 -8.71 -11.18 23.60
N ASN A 208 -8.62 -10.91 24.90
CA ASN A 208 -9.52 -9.98 25.59
C ASN A 208 -9.36 -8.55 25.13
N GLU A 209 -8.15 -8.12 24.78
CA GLU A 209 -7.91 -6.76 24.27
C GLU A 209 -8.59 -6.55 22.93
N ILE A 210 -8.57 -7.57 22.06
CA ILE A 210 -9.29 -7.54 20.78
C ILE A 210 -10.81 -7.47 21.03
N ASN A 211 -11.33 -8.27 21.93
CA ASN A 211 -12.76 -8.29 22.25
C ASN A 211 -13.22 -6.97 22.86
N GLN A 212 -12.42 -6.35 23.73
CA GLN A 212 -12.71 -5.01 24.23
C GLN A 212 -12.80 -3.98 23.09
N PHE A 213 -11.86 -4.02 22.14
CA PHE A 213 -11.91 -3.16 20.96
C PHE A 213 -13.16 -3.41 20.11
N LEU A 214 -13.59 -4.66 19.94
CA LEU A 214 -14.81 -5.00 19.22
C LEU A 214 -16.04 -4.41 19.93
N ASP A 215 -16.11 -4.51 21.28
CA ASP A 215 -17.18 -3.90 22.09
C ASP A 215 -17.22 -2.38 21.96
N GLU A 216 -16.04 -1.72 22.04
CA GLU A 216 -15.92 -0.27 21.86
C GLU A 216 -16.35 0.19 20.45
N CYS A 217 -16.17 -0.66 19.43
CA CYS A 217 -16.65 -0.45 18.08
C CYS A 217 -18.14 -0.81 17.87
N GLY A 218 -18.81 -1.35 18.90
CA GLY A 218 -20.24 -1.69 18.85
C GLY A 218 -20.54 -3.02 18.14
N PHE A 219 -19.55 -3.90 18.00
CA PHE A 219 -19.79 -5.25 17.46
C PHE A 219 -20.46 -6.14 18.53
N SER A 220 -21.46 -6.94 18.10
CA SER A 220 -22.21 -7.85 18.96
C SER A 220 -21.65 -9.26 19.03
N PHE A 221 -20.35 -9.43 18.72
CA PHE A 221 -19.68 -10.73 18.76
C PHE A 221 -18.30 -10.63 19.40
N HIS A 222 -17.84 -11.75 19.95
CA HIS A 222 -16.49 -11.89 20.48
C HIS A 222 -15.73 -12.99 19.74
N LEU A 223 -14.41 -12.87 19.73
CA LEU A 223 -13.52 -13.91 19.25
C LEU A 223 -13.08 -14.80 20.42
N ILE A 224 -13.00 -16.11 20.18
CA ILE A 224 -12.44 -17.08 21.10
C ILE A 224 -11.22 -17.70 20.43
N HIS A 225 -10.10 -17.68 21.12
CA HIS A 225 -8.85 -18.28 20.68
C HIS A 225 -8.73 -19.70 21.20
N HIS A 226 -8.37 -20.62 20.32
CA HIS A 226 -8.14 -22.04 20.58
C HIS A 226 -6.68 -22.37 20.30
N PRO A 227 -5.77 -22.19 21.28
CA PRO A 227 -4.33 -22.37 21.05
C PRO A 227 -3.95 -23.82 20.70
N GLU A 228 -4.83 -24.78 20.97
CA GLU A 228 -4.67 -26.18 20.61
C GLU A 228 -4.94 -26.49 19.13
N ARG A 229 -5.52 -25.56 18.39
CA ARG A 229 -5.83 -25.70 16.96
C ARG A 229 -4.75 -25.03 16.12
N ASN A 230 -4.45 -25.62 14.96
CA ASN A 230 -3.61 -24.95 13.97
C ASN A 230 -4.39 -23.81 13.32
N ALA A 231 -3.72 -22.68 13.07
CA ALA A 231 -4.29 -21.53 12.41
C ALA A 231 -4.76 -21.85 10.96
N GLY A 232 -4.24 -22.93 10.36
CA GLY A 232 -4.55 -23.35 9.00
C GLY A 232 -3.97 -22.40 7.92
N GLU A 233 -4.29 -22.63 6.65
CA GLU A 233 -3.81 -21.80 5.54
C GLU A 233 -4.38 -20.38 5.58
N THR A 234 -5.55 -20.18 6.17
CA THR A 234 -6.20 -18.86 6.31
C THR A 234 -5.74 -18.09 7.55
N GLY A 235 -5.05 -18.76 8.48
CA GLY A 235 -4.57 -18.18 9.73
C GLY A 235 -5.63 -17.88 10.78
N PHE A 236 -6.85 -18.29 10.55
CA PHE A 236 -7.97 -18.07 11.49
C PHE A 236 -8.58 -19.39 11.99
N GLY A 237 -8.01 -20.55 11.66
CA GLY A 237 -8.51 -21.86 12.07
C GLY A 237 -8.51 -22.09 13.58
N ASN A 238 -7.70 -21.32 14.31
CA ASN A 238 -7.64 -21.32 15.77
C ASN A 238 -8.58 -20.28 16.42
N LEU A 239 -9.39 -19.58 15.64
CA LEU A 239 -10.37 -18.61 16.14
C LEU A 239 -11.79 -19.09 15.85
N THR A 240 -12.69 -18.81 16.78
CA THR A 240 -14.16 -18.94 16.58
C THR A 240 -14.84 -17.65 16.97
N VAL A 241 -16.01 -17.39 16.37
CA VAL A 241 -16.86 -16.26 16.70
C VAL A 241 -17.96 -16.72 17.65
N LYS A 242 -18.13 -16.04 18.78
CA LYS A 242 -19.25 -16.22 19.70
C LYS A 242 -20.21 -15.05 19.56
N ARG A 243 -21.46 -15.34 19.18
CA ARG A 243 -22.53 -14.36 19.10
C ARG A 243 -23.82 -14.94 19.68
N ASP A 244 -24.45 -14.21 20.60
CA ASP A 244 -25.73 -14.60 21.23
C ASP A 244 -25.71 -16.04 21.81
N GLY A 245 -24.57 -16.46 22.34
CA GLY A 245 -24.37 -17.80 22.89
C GLY A 245 -24.08 -18.89 21.86
N ILE A 246 -24.12 -18.57 20.57
CA ILE A 246 -23.80 -19.49 19.46
C ILE A 246 -22.33 -19.36 19.08
N MET A 247 -21.65 -20.51 18.93
CA MET A 247 -20.28 -20.59 18.42
C MET A 247 -20.33 -20.82 16.91
N LEU A 248 -19.63 -19.99 16.16
CA LEU A 248 -19.49 -20.10 14.70
C LEU A 248 -18.00 -20.23 14.35
N GLU A 249 -17.69 -21.19 13.53
CA GLU A 249 -16.36 -21.26 12.93
C GLU A 249 -16.21 -20.15 11.90
N ILE A 250 -15.03 -19.51 11.85
CA ILE A 250 -14.72 -18.55 10.79
C ILE A 250 -14.56 -19.36 9.53
N PRO A 251 -15.35 -19.13 8.47
CA PRO A 251 -15.24 -19.90 7.23
C PRO A 251 -13.84 -19.78 6.66
N MET A 252 -13.26 -20.91 6.30
CA MET A 252 -11.97 -20.99 5.60
C MET A 252 -12.10 -20.55 4.14
#